data_272fd5ee41ea13cbe1b312e0cc102811
#
_entry.id   272fd5ee41ea13cbe1b312e0cc102811
#
_cell.length_a   1.000
_cell.length_b   1.000
_cell.length_c   1.000
_cell.angle_alpha   90.00
_cell.angle_beta   90.00
_cell.angle_gamma   90.00
#
_symmetry.space_group_name_H-M   'P 1'
#
loop_
_entity.id
_entity.type
_entity.pdbx_description
1 polymer ?
#
loop_
_entity_poly.entity_id
_entity_poly.type
_entity_poly.pdbx_seq_one_letter_code
_entity_poly.pdbx_strand_id
1 'polypeptide(L)'
;ECSQPIKEEYLLTGKLEKTNDAYAIAKIAGIKMCQSYNEQYKTNYKCLMPTNTFGPNDNYHPLNSHFVPSLIRKIHEAKIKNKDHIVVWGNGKAKRELLYVDELANACIYFMDKKTKHSMINIGSGKDSSIKDFTKLILKIIVPNKKISIKYDLTKPNGTPRKVLDISLAKKYGWKPNHNLKAQILKTYKSYLSQTDNL
;
A
#
# COMPACT_ATOMS: atom_id res chain seq x y z
N GLU A 1 7.01 11.90 -11.30
CA GLU A 1 8.31 12.11 -10.63
C GLU A 1 8.21 13.33 -9.72
N CYS A 2 8.44 13.16 -8.43
CA CYS A 2 8.42 14.24 -7.44
C CYS A 2 9.30 13.89 -6.23
N SER A 3 9.58 14.90 -5.39
CA SER A 3 10.30 14.72 -4.13
C SER A 3 9.56 13.79 -3.17
N GLN A 4 10.31 13.15 -2.25
CA GLN A 4 9.78 12.25 -1.24
C GLN A 4 10.07 12.81 0.16
N PRO A 5 9.10 12.76 1.09
CA PRO A 5 7.75 12.21 0.94
C PRO A 5 6.84 13.03 0.02
N ILE A 6 5.87 12.35 -0.62
CA ILE A 6 4.97 12.94 -1.62
C ILE A 6 3.91 13.78 -0.91
N LYS A 7 3.85 15.08 -1.19
CA LYS A 7 2.80 15.97 -0.69
C LYS A 7 1.63 16.05 -1.66
N GLU A 8 0.47 16.46 -1.16
CA GLU A 8 -0.74 16.64 -1.98
C GLU A 8 -0.52 17.64 -3.13
N GLU A 9 0.24 18.71 -2.89
CA GLU A 9 0.55 19.76 -3.86
C GLU A 9 1.46 19.28 -5.02
N TYR A 10 2.05 18.09 -4.92
CA TYR A 10 2.88 17.53 -5.99
C TYR A 10 2.08 16.86 -7.11
N LEU A 11 0.76 16.79 -6.99
CA LEU A 11 -0.08 16.28 -8.06
C LEU A 11 0.08 17.14 -9.32
N LEU A 12 0.43 16.52 -10.45
CA LEU A 12 0.69 17.15 -11.75
C LEU A 12 1.93 18.05 -11.82
N THR A 13 2.85 17.99 -10.86
CA THR A 13 4.12 18.74 -10.95
C THR A 13 5.23 17.98 -11.71
N GLY A 14 4.96 16.76 -12.14
CA GLY A 14 5.90 15.93 -12.89
C GLY A 14 5.20 14.96 -13.82
N LYS A 15 5.96 14.22 -14.63
CA LYS A 15 5.45 13.21 -15.55
C LYS A 15 4.78 12.07 -14.80
N LEU A 16 3.69 11.57 -15.36
CA LEU A 16 3.05 10.34 -14.88
C LEU A 16 3.94 9.12 -15.19
N GLU A 17 3.78 8.09 -14.40
CA GLU A 17 4.48 6.82 -14.61
C GLU A 17 3.85 6.11 -15.82
N LYS A 18 4.66 5.85 -16.87
CA LYS A 18 4.19 5.39 -18.19
C LYS A 18 3.40 4.10 -18.17
N THR A 19 3.72 3.17 -17.26
CA THR A 19 3.04 1.86 -17.20
C THR A 19 1.68 1.95 -16.51
N ASN A 20 1.33 3.11 -15.95
CA ASN A 20 0.11 3.32 -15.16
C ASN A 20 -0.57 4.68 -15.45
N ASP A 21 -0.23 5.32 -16.55
CA ASP A 21 -0.69 6.67 -16.87
C ASP A 21 -2.20 6.75 -17.10
N ALA A 22 -2.79 5.80 -17.81
CA ALA A 22 -4.23 5.75 -18.05
C ALA A 22 -5.03 5.67 -16.73
N TYR A 23 -4.60 4.82 -15.79
CA TYR A 23 -5.19 4.77 -14.45
C TYR A 23 -5.01 6.08 -13.70
N ALA A 24 -3.80 6.65 -13.75
CA ALA A 24 -3.50 7.91 -13.07
C ALA A 24 -4.36 9.06 -13.61
N ILE A 25 -4.51 9.18 -14.94
CA ILE A 25 -5.35 10.20 -15.59
C ILE A 25 -6.81 10.06 -15.12
N ALA A 26 -7.36 8.85 -15.11
CA ALA A 26 -8.74 8.61 -14.65
C ALA A 26 -8.95 9.07 -13.20
N LYS A 27 -7.98 8.77 -12.29
CA LYS A 27 -8.05 9.22 -10.89
C LYS A 27 -7.90 10.74 -10.74
N ILE A 28 -6.99 11.35 -11.51
CA ILE A 28 -6.81 12.81 -11.53
C ILE A 28 -8.06 13.51 -12.01
N ALA A 29 -8.71 13.01 -13.07
CA ALA A 29 -9.97 13.55 -13.56
C ALA A 29 -11.07 13.51 -12.47
N GLY A 30 -11.18 12.39 -11.74
CA GLY A 30 -12.10 12.28 -10.59
C GLY A 30 -11.81 13.30 -9.49
N ILE A 31 -10.54 13.53 -9.14
CA ILE A 31 -10.14 14.55 -8.17
C ILE A 31 -10.56 15.94 -8.65
N LYS A 32 -10.27 16.28 -9.91
CA LYS A 32 -10.65 17.59 -10.49
C LYS A 32 -12.15 17.76 -10.52
N MET A 33 -12.90 16.74 -10.88
CA MET A 33 -14.36 16.78 -10.86
C MET A 33 -14.89 17.06 -9.44
N CYS A 34 -14.40 16.37 -8.42
CA CYS A 34 -14.78 16.64 -7.03
C CYS A 34 -14.46 18.08 -6.60
N GLN A 35 -13.29 18.61 -7.01
CA GLN A 35 -12.90 19.99 -6.73
C GLN A 35 -13.87 20.99 -7.39
N SER A 36 -14.21 20.78 -8.67
CA SER A 36 -15.15 21.64 -9.42
C SER A 36 -16.56 21.63 -8.82
N TYR A 37 -17.05 20.45 -8.38
CA TYR A 37 -18.33 20.36 -7.67
C TYR A 37 -18.31 21.11 -6.34
N ASN A 38 -17.22 20.99 -5.58
CA ASN A 38 -17.06 21.74 -4.32
C ASN A 38 -17.10 23.25 -4.56
N GLU A 39 -16.46 23.72 -5.63
CA GLU A 39 -16.43 25.14 -5.97
C GLU A 39 -17.79 25.64 -6.46
N GLN A 40 -18.41 24.93 -7.41
CA GLN A 40 -19.64 25.35 -8.06
C GLN A 40 -20.87 25.18 -7.18
N TYR A 41 -21.00 24.03 -6.50
CA TYR A 41 -22.21 23.67 -5.76
C TYR A 41 -22.05 23.73 -4.24
N LYS A 42 -20.87 24.19 -3.75
CA LYS A 42 -20.55 24.27 -2.30
C LYS A 42 -20.68 22.92 -1.58
N THR A 43 -20.44 21.82 -2.32
CA THR A 43 -20.39 20.48 -1.75
C THR A 43 -19.12 20.30 -0.88
N ASN A 44 -19.01 19.17 -0.18
CA ASN A 44 -17.86 18.86 0.69
C ASN A 44 -17.20 17.53 0.32
N TYR A 45 -17.02 17.29 -0.97
CA TYR A 45 -16.34 16.07 -1.43
C TYR A 45 -14.88 16.03 -1.00
N LYS A 46 -14.44 14.87 -0.53
CA LYS A 46 -13.06 14.58 -0.12
C LYS A 46 -12.44 13.55 -1.04
N CYS A 47 -11.23 13.82 -1.49
CA CYS A 47 -10.40 12.88 -2.25
C CYS A 47 -9.30 12.37 -1.34
N LEU A 48 -9.44 11.16 -0.82
CA LEU A 48 -8.41 10.53 -0.01
C LEU A 48 -7.44 9.79 -0.92
N MET A 49 -6.14 10.10 -0.77
CA MET A 49 -5.05 9.53 -1.57
C MET A 49 -4.32 8.47 -0.74
N PRO A 50 -4.72 7.18 -0.83
CA PRO A 50 -4.08 6.14 -0.03
C PRO A 50 -2.72 5.73 -0.60
N THR A 51 -1.83 5.31 0.30
CA THR A 51 -0.64 4.56 -0.07
C THR A 51 -0.97 3.10 -0.41
N ASN A 52 0.05 2.22 -0.55
CA ASN A 52 -0.23 0.81 -0.83
C ASN A 52 -0.99 0.16 0.33
N THR A 53 -2.22 -0.24 0.06
CA THR A 53 -3.07 -0.93 1.03
C THR A 53 -2.87 -2.44 0.98
N PHE A 54 -3.09 -3.09 2.12
CA PHE A 54 -3.12 -4.54 2.25
C PHE A 54 -4.09 -4.94 3.37
N GLY A 55 -4.58 -6.17 3.36
CA GLY A 55 -5.49 -6.64 4.42
C GLY A 55 -6.21 -7.94 4.07
N PRO A 56 -7.23 -8.32 4.87
CA PRO A 56 -8.14 -9.41 4.56
C PRO A 56 -8.79 -9.26 3.19
N ASN A 57 -9.07 -10.38 2.53
CA ASN A 57 -9.70 -10.44 1.22
C ASN A 57 -8.88 -9.80 0.08
N ASP A 58 -7.57 -9.70 0.24
CA ASP A 58 -6.67 -9.22 -0.81
C ASP A 58 -6.58 -10.21 -1.97
N ASN A 59 -6.04 -9.76 -3.11
CA ASN A 59 -5.84 -10.61 -4.29
C ASN A 59 -4.52 -11.37 -4.19
N TYR A 60 -4.58 -12.70 -4.07
CA TYR A 60 -3.41 -13.59 -3.99
C TYR A 60 -3.05 -14.26 -5.32
N HIS A 61 -3.57 -13.78 -6.45
CA HIS A 61 -3.29 -14.35 -7.77
C HIS A 61 -1.78 -14.37 -8.08
N PRO A 62 -1.22 -15.46 -8.65
CA PRO A 62 0.22 -15.61 -8.89
C PRO A 62 0.90 -14.51 -9.67
N LEU A 63 0.21 -13.94 -10.66
CA LEU A 63 0.75 -12.95 -11.59
C LEU A 63 0.26 -11.51 -11.32
N ASN A 64 -0.97 -11.35 -10.80
CA ASN A 64 -1.66 -10.05 -10.74
C ASN A 64 -1.86 -9.53 -9.31
N SER A 65 -1.21 -10.13 -8.31
CA SER A 65 -1.28 -9.67 -6.93
C SER A 65 -0.27 -8.56 -6.64
N HIS A 66 -0.62 -7.67 -5.71
CA HIS A 66 0.33 -6.72 -5.15
C HIS A 66 1.41 -7.43 -4.32
N PHE A 67 2.49 -6.69 -3.97
CA PHE A 67 3.67 -7.33 -3.39
C PHE A 67 3.43 -7.97 -2.01
N VAL A 68 2.58 -7.40 -1.14
CA VAL A 68 2.29 -8.00 0.18
C VAL A 68 1.56 -9.33 0.06
N PRO A 69 0.40 -9.42 -0.63
CA PRO A 69 -0.27 -10.71 -0.84
C PRO A 69 0.60 -11.71 -1.62
N SER A 70 1.39 -11.25 -2.60
CA SER A 70 2.36 -12.10 -3.31
C SER A 70 3.40 -12.70 -2.35
N LEU A 71 3.95 -11.91 -1.44
CA LEU A 71 4.91 -12.40 -0.44
C LEU A 71 4.27 -13.38 0.54
N ILE A 72 3.07 -13.08 1.04
CA ILE A 72 2.32 -13.98 1.94
C ILE A 72 2.12 -15.33 1.27
N ARG A 73 1.61 -15.36 0.03
CA ARG A 73 1.40 -16.58 -0.73
C ARG A 73 2.71 -17.35 -0.96
N LYS A 74 3.75 -16.70 -1.48
CA LYS A 74 5.05 -17.34 -1.76
C LYS A 74 5.69 -17.94 -0.51
N ILE A 75 5.61 -17.24 0.63
CA ILE A 75 6.16 -17.73 1.90
C ILE A 75 5.33 -18.89 2.43
N HIS A 76 4.00 -18.83 2.34
CA HIS A 76 3.12 -19.94 2.71
C HIS A 76 3.40 -21.18 1.85
N GLU A 77 3.45 -21.04 0.53
CA GLU A 77 3.78 -22.14 -0.38
C GLU A 77 5.18 -22.75 -0.10
N ALA A 78 6.16 -21.91 0.24
CA ALA A 78 7.49 -22.40 0.63
C ALA A 78 7.45 -23.17 1.96
N LYS A 79 6.59 -22.75 2.90
CA LYS A 79 6.36 -23.44 4.17
C LYS A 79 5.76 -24.84 3.93
N ILE A 80 4.64 -24.93 3.22
CA ILE A 80 3.92 -26.20 3.00
C ILE A 80 4.71 -27.18 2.11
N LYS A 81 5.40 -26.66 1.07
CA LYS A 81 6.22 -27.44 0.15
C LYS A 81 7.64 -27.69 0.66
N ASN A 82 7.93 -27.36 1.91
CA ASN A 82 9.23 -27.54 2.57
C ASN A 82 10.42 -26.95 1.79
N LYS A 83 10.25 -25.82 1.07
CA LYS A 83 11.32 -25.18 0.30
C LYS A 83 12.30 -24.44 1.24
N ASP A 84 13.55 -24.30 0.77
CA ASP A 84 14.64 -23.61 1.47
C ASP A 84 14.74 -22.12 1.12
N HIS A 85 14.03 -21.69 0.06
CA HIS A 85 14.04 -20.29 -0.39
C HIS A 85 12.72 -19.84 -1.03
N ILE A 86 12.58 -18.51 -1.09
CA ILE A 86 11.57 -17.82 -1.90
C ILE A 86 12.25 -16.90 -2.90
N VAL A 87 11.57 -16.59 -4.02
CA VAL A 87 12.05 -15.66 -5.05
C VAL A 87 11.30 -14.35 -4.98
N VAL A 88 12.03 -13.24 -4.80
CA VAL A 88 11.53 -11.87 -4.79
C VAL A 88 11.99 -11.14 -6.05
N TRP A 89 11.10 -10.47 -6.73
CA TRP A 89 11.42 -9.72 -7.94
C TRP A 89 12.27 -8.48 -7.64
N GLY A 90 13.19 -8.17 -8.55
CA GLY A 90 14.14 -7.09 -8.42
C GLY A 90 15.20 -7.35 -7.34
N ASN A 91 15.83 -6.31 -6.82
CA ASN A 91 16.93 -6.41 -5.83
C ASN A 91 16.47 -6.21 -4.38
N GLY A 92 15.18 -6.02 -4.14
CA GLY A 92 14.61 -5.82 -2.80
C GLY A 92 14.92 -4.48 -2.14
N LYS A 93 15.63 -3.55 -2.79
CA LYS A 93 16.03 -2.25 -2.23
C LYS A 93 14.93 -1.19 -2.31
N ALA A 94 14.00 -1.34 -3.24
CA ALA A 94 12.89 -0.39 -3.42
C ALA A 94 12.10 -0.24 -2.11
N LYS A 95 11.82 1.02 -1.73
CA LYS A 95 11.10 1.34 -0.49
C LYS A 95 9.63 1.59 -0.77
N ARG A 96 8.79 1.04 0.07
CA ARG A 96 7.32 1.19 0.00
C ARG A 96 6.77 1.54 1.37
N GLU A 97 5.71 2.28 1.35
CA GLU A 97 4.84 2.52 2.49
C GLU A 97 3.67 1.55 2.44
N LEU A 98 3.23 1.08 3.59
CA LEU A 98 2.06 0.21 3.73
C LEU A 98 1.02 0.82 4.65
N LEU A 99 -0.24 0.64 4.30
CA LEU A 99 -1.40 0.98 5.10
C LEU A 99 -2.34 -0.22 5.19
N TYR A 100 -2.79 -0.56 6.39
CA TYR A 100 -3.76 -1.62 6.58
C TYR A 100 -5.15 -1.15 6.14
N VAL A 101 -5.92 -2.03 5.50
CA VAL A 101 -7.18 -1.65 4.85
C VAL A 101 -8.21 -1.06 5.82
N ASP A 102 -8.28 -1.58 7.07
CA ASP A 102 -9.18 -1.03 8.08
C ASP A 102 -8.79 0.41 8.49
N GLU A 103 -7.49 0.78 8.40
CA GLU A 103 -7.03 2.15 8.62
C GLU A 103 -7.51 3.08 7.52
N LEU A 104 -7.53 2.61 6.26
CA LEU A 104 -8.10 3.39 5.16
C LEU A 104 -9.61 3.56 5.35
N ALA A 105 -10.33 2.50 5.71
CA ALA A 105 -11.76 2.57 6.01
C ALA A 105 -12.05 3.56 7.16
N ASN A 106 -11.25 3.50 8.22
CA ASN A 106 -11.33 4.47 9.33
C ASN A 106 -11.09 5.90 8.85
N ALA A 107 -10.10 6.13 7.99
CA ALA A 107 -9.86 7.45 7.41
C ALA A 107 -11.06 7.94 6.58
N CYS A 108 -11.70 7.07 5.79
CA CYS A 108 -12.91 7.42 5.04
C CYS A 108 -14.03 7.90 5.96
N ILE A 109 -14.33 7.14 7.01
CA ILE A 109 -15.34 7.53 8.01
C ILE A 109 -14.94 8.83 8.72
N TYR A 110 -13.68 8.93 9.17
CA TYR A 110 -13.19 10.12 9.87
C TYR A 110 -13.33 11.41 9.06
N PHE A 111 -13.01 11.36 7.76
CA PHE A 111 -13.05 12.54 6.89
C PHE A 111 -14.42 12.78 6.25
N MET A 112 -15.39 11.88 6.35
CA MET A 112 -16.71 11.99 5.74
C MET A 112 -17.41 13.28 6.20
N ASP A 113 -17.48 13.50 7.50
CA ASP A 113 -18.14 14.67 8.08
C ASP A 113 -17.18 15.78 8.51
N LYS A 114 -15.87 15.55 8.38
CA LYS A 114 -14.87 16.51 8.81
C LYS A 114 -14.84 17.73 7.89
N LYS A 115 -15.10 18.91 8.43
CA LYS A 115 -14.88 20.15 7.68
C LYS A 115 -13.39 20.40 7.52
N THR A 116 -12.92 20.47 6.26
CA THR A 116 -11.53 20.75 5.92
C THR A 116 -11.46 21.78 4.82
N LYS A 117 -10.41 22.61 4.82
CA LYS A 117 -10.14 23.56 3.71
C LYS A 117 -9.59 22.86 2.46
N HIS A 118 -9.09 21.62 2.61
CA HIS A 118 -8.46 20.85 1.54
C HIS A 118 -9.39 19.72 1.13
N SER A 119 -9.64 19.60 -0.15
CA SER A 119 -10.46 18.53 -0.74
C SER A 119 -9.64 17.26 -1.01
N MET A 120 -8.30 17.36 -1.08
CA MET A 120 -7.39 16.23 -1.29
C MET A 120 -6.49 16.04 -0.08
N ILE A 121 -6.39 14.82 0.44
CA ILE A 121 -5.67 14.49 1.66
C ILE A 121 -4.96 13.14 1.49
N ASN A 122 -3.66 13.11 1.73
CA ASN A 122 -2.87 11.88 1.73
C ASN A 122 -3.17 11.02 2.96
N ILE A 123 -3.43 9.74 2.73
CA ILE A 123 -3.72 8.74 3.76
C ILE A 123 -2.68 7.63 3.72
N GLY A 124 -1.87 7.56 4.76
CA GLY A 124 -0.76 6.64 4.84
C GLY A 124 -0.24 6.47 6.26
N SER A 125 0.83 5.68 6.41
CA SER A 125 1.53 5.53 7.68
C SER A 125 2.61 6.61 7.88
N GLY A 126 3.05 7.26 6.80
CA GLY A 126 4.18 8.17 6.77
C GLY A 126 5.53 7.48 7.00
N LYS A 127 5.57 6.13 6.91
CA LYS A 127 6.77 5.31 7.14
C LYS A 127 6.97 4.34 6.00
N ASP A 128 8.17 4.29 5.46
CA ASP A 128 8.54 3.34 4.42
C ASP A 128 9.61 2.34 4.90
N SER A 129 9.62 1.17 4.29
CA SER A 129 10.66 0.17 4.47
C SER A 129 10.98 -0.49 3.14
N SER A 130 12.14 -1.15 3.04
CA SER A 130 12.51 -1.86 1.82
C SER A 130 11.65 -3.12 1.63
N ILE A 131 11.49 -3.54 0.37
CA ILE A 131 10.85 -4.83 0.04
C ILE A 131 11.57 -5.98 0.77
N LYS A 132 12.90 -5.90 0.91
CA LYS A 132 13.71 -6.85 1.69
C LYS A 132 13.27 -6.90 3.16
N ASP A 133 13.06 -5.75 3.80
CA ASP A 133 12.68 -5.70 5.23
C ASP A 133 11.26 -6.20 5.44
N PHE A 134 10.32 -5.85 4.56
CA PHE A 134 8.97 -6.42 4.57
C PHE A 134 9.00 -7.93 4.37
N THR A 135 9.81 -8.44 3.45
CA THR A 135 9.96 -9.89 3.22
C THR A 135 10.45 -10.60 4.47
N LYS A 136 11.48 -10.04 5.15
CA LYS A 136 12.01 -10.60 6.41
C LYS A 136 10.94 -10.58 7.52
N LEU A 137 10.18 -9.50 7.64
CA LEU A 137 9.10 -9.39 8.63
C LEU A 137 8.02 -10.45 8.39
N ILE A 138 7.57 -10.61 7.15
CA ILE A 138 6.53 -11.58 6.80
C ILE A 138 7.05 -13.02 6.99
N LEU A 139 8.31 -13.31 6.63
CA LEU A 139 8.97 -14.59 6.92
C LEU A 139 8.94 -14.88 8.42
N LYS A 140 9.33 -13.93 9.26
CA LYS A 140 9.35 -14.11 10.73
C LYS A 140 7.96 -14.36 11.31
N ILE A 141 6.90 -13.84 10.69
CA ILE A 141 5.51 -14.04 11.12
C ILE A 141 4.98 -15.41 10.70
N ILE A 142 5.20 -15.79 9.43
CA ILE A 142 4.61 -17.02 8.84
C ILE A 142 5.44 -18.28 9.18
N VAL A 143 6.76 -18.13 9.28
CA VAL A 143 7.71 -19.24 9.43
C VAL A 143 8.73 -18.92 10.53
N PRO A 144 8.29 -18.74 11.80
CA PRO A 144 9.17 -18.30 12.88
C PRO A 144 10.32 -19.29 13.20
N ASN A 145 10.07 -20.58 12.99
CA ASN A 145 10.98 -21.67 13.42
C ASN A 145 11.79 -22.29 12.27
N LYS A 146 11.69 -21.76 11.06
CA LYS A 146 12.41 -22.29 9.91
C LYS A 146 13.15 -21.18 9.16
N LYS A 147 14.40 -21.44 8.79
CA LYS A 147 15.20 -20.54 7.99
C LYS A 147 14.87 -20.75 6.50
N ILE A 148 14.16 -19.79 5.90
CA ILE A 148 13.94 -19.72 4.46
C ILE A 148 14.76 -18.54 3.92
N SER A 149 15.59 -18.80 2.91
CA SER A 149 16.43 -17.78 2.28
C SER A 149 15.64 -16.94 1.26
N ILE A 150 16.12 -15.73 0.97
CA ILE A 150 15.54 -14.84 -0.03
C ILE A 150 16.49 -14.81 -1.22
N LYS A 151 16.03 -15.29 -2.37
CA LYS A 151 16.70 -15.12 -3.67
C LYS A 151 16.06 -13.96 -4.42
N TYR A 152 16.86 -13.20 -5.15
CA TYR A 152 16.38 -12.04 -5.92
C TYR A 152 16.42 -12.35 -7.42
N ASP A 153 15.29 -12.12 -8.10
CA ASP A 153 15.20 -12.22 -9.56
C ASP A 153 15.49 -10.84 -10.16
N LEU A 154 16.74 -10.62 -10.53
CA LEU A 154 17.20 -9.36 -11.11
C LEU A 154 16.74 -9.15 -12.56
N THR A 155 16.14 -10.14 -13.21
CA THR A 155 15.54 -9.99 -14.55
C THR A 155 14.21 -9.20 -14.49
N LYS A 156 13.62 -9.09 -13.30
CA LYS A 156 12.38 -8.35 -13.09
C LYS A 156 12.66 -6.92 -12.64
N PRO A 157 11.80 -5.95 -13.02
CA PRO A 157 12.02 -4.54 -12.69
C PRO A 157 11.97 -4.30 -11.17
N ASN A 158 12.79 -3.35 -10.71
CA ASN A 158 12.78 -2.90 -9.30
C ASN A 158 11.56 -2.02 -8.96
N GLY A 159 10.90 -1.45 -9.98
CA GLY A 159 9.90 -0.41 -9.82
C GLY A 159 10.48 0.92 -9.29
N THR A 160 9.61 1.85 -8.92
CA THR A 160 10.00 3.16 -8.37
C THR A 160 10.88 2.98 -7.13
N PRO A 161 12.04 3.65 -7.02
CA PRO A 161 12.99 3.46 -5.91
C PRO A 161 12.39 3.71 -4.52
N ARG A 162 11.56 4.75 -4.38
CA ARG A 162 10.90 5.10 -3.12
C ARG A 162 9.48 5.63 -3.39
N LYS A 163 8.52 5.25 -2.54
CA LYS A 163 7.17 5.79 -2.56
C LYS A 163 6.63 5.86 -1.13
N VAL A 164 6.58 7.07 -0.58
CA VAL A 164 6.05 7.38 0.75
C VAL A 164 5.27 8.69 0.70
N LEU A 165 4.14 8.78 1.38
CA LEU A 165 3.31 9.98 1.43
C LEU A 165 3.72 10.88 2.60
N ASP A 166 3.63 12.19 2.38
CA ASP A 166 3.55 13.15 3.47
C ASP A 166 2.11 13.13 4.01
N ILE A 167 1.96 12.78 5.28
CA ILE A 167 0.66 12.71 5.96
C ILE A 167 0.46 13.85 6.97
N SER A 168 1.27 14.90 6.85
CA SER A 168 1.21 16.05 7.78
C SER A 168 -0.16 16.72 7.77
N LEU A 169 -0.79 16.78 6.61
CA LEU A 169 -2.13 17.36 6.46
C LEU A 169 -3.19 16.52 7.18
N ALA A 170 -3.19 15.20 7.02
CA ALA A 170 -4.09 14.31 7.74
C ALA A 170 -3.92 14.44 9.26
N LYS A 171 -2.66 14.47 9.73
CA LYS A 171 -2.33 14.69 11.14
C LYS A 171 -2.80 16.06 11.65
N LYS A 172 -2.66 17.12 10.87
CA LYS A 172 -3.15 18.46 11.19
C LYS A 172 -4.67 18.48 11.42
N TYR A 173 -5.41 17.65 10.66
CA TYR A 173 -6.84 17.47 10.87
C TYR A 173 -7.19 16.46 11.96
N GLY A 174 -6.19 15.89 12.66
CA GLY A 174 -6.35 15.02 13.82
C GLY A 174 -6.40 13.52 13.51
N TRP A 175 -6.29 13.11 12.24
CA TRP A 175 -6.23 11.69 11.87
C TRP A 175 -4.81 11.13 12.00
N LYS A 176 -4.69 9.92 12.57
CA LYS A 176 -3.43 9.16 12.69
C LYS A 176 -3.71 7.69 12.41
N PRO A 177 -2.84 6.96 11.69
CA PRO A 177 -2.95 5.53 11.56
C PRO A 177 -2.55 4.83 12.87
N ASN A 178 -3.22 3.72 13.18
CA ASN A 178 -2.81 2.79 14.23
C ASN A 178 -1.83 1.76 13.62
N HIS A 179 -0.56 2.09 13.58
CA HIS A 179 0.44 1.33 12.82
C HIS A 179 1.02 0.15 13.62
N ASN A 180 0.26 -0.94 13.76
CA ASN A 180 0.74 -2.22 14.29
C ASN A 180 0.94 -3.24 13.16
N LEU A 181 1.95 -3.00 12.33
CA LEU A 181 2.20 -3.75 11.09
C LEU A 181 2.31 -5.27 11.33
N LYS A 182 2.93 -5.71 12.43
CA LYS A 182 3.07 -7.15 12.74
C LYS A 182 1.71 -7.81 12.96
N ALA A 183 0.85 -7.22 13.78
CA ALA A 183 -0.50 -7.74 14.04
C ALA A 183 -1.37 -7.69 12.78
N GLN A 184 -1.26 -6.63 11.98
CA GLN A 184 -1.99 -6.43 10.73
C GLN A 184 -1.60 -7.48 9.67
N ILE A 185 -0.29 -7.77 9.51
CA ILE A 185 0.18 -8.84 8.62
C ILE A 185 -0.30 -10.22 9.10
N LEU A 186 -0.26 -10.48 10.41
CA LEU A 186 -0.76 -11.73 10.97
C LEU A 186 -2.26 -11.92 10.71
N LYS A 187 -3.06 -10.86 10.87
CA LYS A 187 -4.51 -10.88 10.57
C LYS A 187 -4.76 -11.14 9.08
N THR A 188 -4.00 -10.49 8.20
CA THR A 188 -4.04 -10.71 6.76
C THR A 188 -3.69 -12.17 6.39
N TYR A 189 -2.65 -12.72 7.01
CA TYR A 189 -2.27 -14.11 6.78
C TYR A 189 -3.32 -15.12 7.27
N LYS A 190 -3.96 -14.88 8.41
CA LYS A 190 -5.09 -15.71 8.88
C LYS A 190 -6.26 -15.69 7.89
N SER A 191 -6.58 -14.52 7.33
CA SER A 191 -7.61 -14.41 6.28
C SER A 191 -7.20 -15.17 5.00
N TYR A 192 -5.93 -15.14 4.61
CA TYR A 192 -5.43 -15.94 3.49
C TYR A 192 -5.63 -17.44 3.73
N LEU A 193 -5.31 -17.95 4.92
CA LEU A 193 -5.51 -19.37 5.27
C LEU A 193 -6.98 -19.78 5.15
N SER A 194 -7.90 -18.98 5.69
CA SER A 194 -9.33 -19.30 5.61
C SER A 194 -9.88 -19.29 4.16
N GLN A 195 -9.23 -18.58 3.24
CA GLN A 195 -9.59 -18.62 1.81
C GLN A 195 -9.02 -19.86 1.10
N THR A 196 -7.85 -20.35 1.53
CA THR A 196 -7.21 -21.52 0.92
C THR A 196 -7.73 -22.84 1.46
N ASP A 197 -8.20 -22.89 2.70
CA ASP A 197 -8.80 -24.09 3.31
C ASP A 197 -10.22 -24.39 2.76
N ASN A 198 -10.81 -23.44 2.00
CA ASN A 198 -12.11 -23.59 1.34
C ASN A 198 -12.00 -23.90 -0.17
N LEU A 199 -10.80 -24.15 -0.69
CA LEU A 199 -10.52 -24.58 -2.07
C LEU A 199 -10.02 -26.02 -2.11
#